data_b4ecd3acfded1fbe68732e005fba7a03
#
_entry.id   b4ecd3acfded1fbe68732e005fba7a03
#
_cell.length_a   1.000
_cell.length_b   1.000
_cell.length_c   1.000
_cell.angle_alpha   90.00
_cell.angle_beta   90.00
_cell.angle_gamma   90.00
#
_symmetry.space_group_name_H-M   'P 1'
#
loop_
_entity.id
_entity.type
_entity.pdbx_description
1 polymer ?
#
loop_
_entity_poly.entity_id
_entity_poly.type
_entity_poly.pdbx_seq_one_letter_code
_entity_poly.pdbx_strand_id
1 'polypeptide(L)'
;MSESAPDSEFVDEAVASFGATPHFGDPSGEQWALEGGRALVRRPDLAVIAVSGADRLTWLTSLASQIVTGLVPGVSRELLILSPEGRVEHWAGASDDGEALHLIVERSDLSGFAAFLDSMRFALRVSVAECDVAVFSSVRAGANTPEAVAALPGHLWTWEDPWPGVVEGGAAYFQGERHPGARTPMMFHAVSRQAADEFEAAWLADGAASGAAEAHAAPSSAPSGARSSTPSPAGGKRRRAGYLAWEAMRLAAWKPRLGRETDARAIPPEVDWLRSAVHTTKGCYRGQETIARVINLGRPPRRLTYLQLDGSRGDLPAPGTPITVGGRQVGVITSSARHADEGPIALALIARAVPVSTVFDIDGVAAAQEEIVPVHGKSSVSPQTRPGADLSREAGQRGGSTGFGGLGSALGSR
;
A
#
# COMPACT_ATOMS: atom_id res chain seq x y z
N MET A 1 23.37 -12.86 -33.61
CA MET A 1 22.99 -11.76 -32.71
C MET A 1 21.56 -12.08 -32.28
N SER A 2 21.44 -12.77 -31.16
CA SER A 2 20.16 -13.15 -30.57
C SER A 2 19.66 -11.94 -29.79
N GLU A 3 18.61 -11.32 -30.29
CA GLU A 3 17.86 -10.28 -29.60
C GLU A 3 17.17 -10.96 -28.41
N SER A 4 17.70 -10.73 -27.22
CA SER A 4 17.09 -11.17 -25.96
C SER A 4 15.74 -10.51 -25.88
N ALA A 5 14.67 -11.28 -25.76
CA ALA A 5 13.35 -10.80 -25.37
C ALA A 5 13.45 -10.28 -23.94
N PRO A 6 13.45 -8.97 -23.71
CA PRO A 6 13.51 -8.44 -22.37
C PRO A 6 12.12 -8.08 -21.89
N ASP A 7 11.91 -8.18 -20.60
CA ASP A 7 10.86 -7.49 -19.82
C ASP A 7 9.43 -8.04 -19.84
N SER A 8 9.07 -9.00 -20.70
CA SER A 8 7.74 -9.62 -20.63
C SER A 8 7.56 -10.63 -19.48
N GLU A 9 8.66 -11.05 -18.85
CA GLU A 9 8.67 -12.08 -17.80
C GLU A 9 8.15 -11.60 -16.43
N PHE A 10 8.01 -10.30 -16.22
CA PHE A 10 7.72 -9.74 -14.89
C PHE A 10 6.36 -9.02 -14.76
N VAL A 11 5.57 -8.94 -15.83
CA VAL A 11 4.17 -8.56 -15.67
C VAL A 11 3.46 -9.78 -15.12
N ASP A 12 2.86 -9.63 -13.93
CA ASP A 12 1.97 -10.63 -13.38
C ASP A 12 1.03 -11.17 -14.46
N GLU A 13 0.99 -12.48 -14.65
CA GLU A 13 0.08 -13.11 -15.60
C GLU A 13 -1.36 -12.64 -15.41
N ALA A 14 -1.79 -12.43 -14.16
CA ALA A 14 -3.10 -11.88 -13.85
C ALA A 14 -3.27 -10.45 -14.41
N VAL A 15 -2.27 -9.59 -14.25
CA VAL A 15 -2.30 -8.20 -14.77
C VAL A 15 -2.22 -8.19 -16.30
N ALA A 16 -1.38 -9.05 -16.87
CA ALA A 16 -1.28 -9.23 -18.32
C ALA A 16 -2.59 -9.75 -18.92
N SER A 17 -3.29 -10.67 -18.23
CA SER A 17 -4.58 -11.22 -18.68
C SER A 17 -5.69 -10.16 -18.77
N PHE A 18 -5.56 -9.05 -18.02
CA PHE A 18 -6.47 -7.90 -18.12
C PHE A 18 -6.06 -6.89 -19.20
N GLY A 19 -4.99 -7.15 -19.96
CA GLY A 19 -4.54 -6.31 -21.07
C GLY A 19 -3.71 -5.10 -20.65
N ALA A 20 -3.04 -5.16 -19.51
CA ALA A 20 -2.10 -4.09 -19.10
C ALA A 20 -0.89 -4.05 -20.03
N THR A 21 -0.53 -2.86 -20.50
CA THR A 21 0.69 -2.64 -21.28
C THR A 21 1.89 -2.59 -20.34
N PRO A 22 2.92 -3.43 -20.51
CA PRO A 22 4.09 -3.45 -19.64
C PRO A 22 4.86 -2.13 -19.66
N HIS A 23 5.22 -1.64 -20.82
CA HIS A 23 5.94 -0.37 -21.07
C HIS A 23 5.75 0.11 -22.51
N PHE A 24 6.11 1.35 -22.79
CA PHE A 24 6.05 1.97 -24.13
C PHE A 24 7.47 2.18 -24.74
N GLY A 25 8.44 1.33 -24.35
CA GLY A 25 9.77 1.28 -24.93
C GLY A 25 10.86 1.99 -24.14
N ASP A 26 10.51 2.69 -23.05
CA ASP A 26 11.47 3.41 -22.20
C ASP A 26 11.08 3.30 -20.72
N PRO A 27 11.23 2.13 -20.09
CA PRO A 27 10.75 1.88 -18.73
C PRO A 27 11.29 2.87 -17.69
N SER A 28 12.57 3.27 -17.78
CA SER A 28 13.17 4.24 -16.85
C SER A 28 12.64 5.66 -17.07
N GLY A 29 12.57 6.12 -18.33
CA GLY A 29 12.01 7.42 -18.65
C GLY A 29 10.52 7.53 -18.33
N GLU A 30 9.78 6.41 -18.40
CA GLU A 30 8.38 6.33 -17.99
C GLU A 30 8.24 6.52 -16.46
N GLN A 31 9.14 5.94 -15.66
CA GLN A 31 9.18 6.13 -14.20
C GLN A 31 9.47 7.58 -13.83
N TRP A 32 10.50 8.20 -14.40
CA TRP A 32 10.82 9.62 -14.15
C TRP A 32 9.69 10.55 -14.59
N ALA A 33 9.04 10.23 -15.72
CA ALA A 33 7.88 11.00 -16.15
C ALA A 33 6.71 10.84 -15.18
N LEU A 34 6.48 9.63 -14.65
CA LEU A 34 5.42 9.33 -13.68
C LEU A 34 5.68 10.07 -12.36
N GLU A 35 6.89 9.99 -11.81
CA GLU A 35 7.29 10.71 -10.59
C GLU A 35 7.11 12.24 -10.74
N GLY A 36 7.42 12.77 -11.91
CA GLY A 36 7.23 14.19 -12.23
C GLY A 36 5.80 14.62 -12.59
N GLY A 37 4.79 13.75 -12.43
CA GLY A 37 3.40 14.04 -12.79
C GLY A 37 3.16 14.20 -14.29
N ARG A 38 4.04 13.64 -15.13
CA ARG A 38 4.01 13.77 -16.60
C ARG A 38 3.72 12.46 -17.31
N ALA A 39 3.35 11.42 -16.59
CA ALA A 39 2.91 10.16 -17.17
C ALA A 39 1.55 9.72 -16.66
N LEU A 40 0.80 9.07 -17.54
CA LEU A 40 -0.49 8.47 -17.28
C LEU A 40 -0.40 6.96 -17.54
N VAL A 41 -0.90 6.15 -16.62
CA VAL A 41 -0.92 4.69 -16.71
C VAL A 41 -2.37 4.22 -16.78
N ARG A 42 -2.71 3.47 -17.83
CA ARG A 42 -4.02 2.78 -17.91
C ARG A 42 -4.00 1.56 -16.98
N ARG A 43 -5.04 1.40 -16.16
CA ARG A 43 -5.13 0.39 -15.10
C ARG A 43 -6.28 -0.61 -15.35
N PRO A 44 -6.15 -1.50 -16.34
CA PRO A 44 -7.19 -2.50 -16.62
C PRO A 44 -7.28 -3.59 -15.53
N ASP A 45 -6.28 -3.68 -14.68
CA ASP A 45 -6.21 -4.53 -13.49
C ASP A 45 -7.06 -4.03 -12.32
N LEU A 46 -7.65 -2.84 -12.42
CA LEU A 46 -8.57 -2.28 -11.45
C LEU A 46 -10.00 -2.23 -11.98
N ALA A 47 -10.95 -2.25 -11.06
CA ALA A 47 -12.38 -2.13 -11.34
C ALA A 47 -13.01 -1.20 -10.29
N VAL A 48 -14.27 -0.84 -10.50
CA VAL A 48 -15.02 0.00 -9.59
C VAL A 48 -16.36 -0.63 -9.25
N ILE A 49 -16.69 -0.67 -7.96
CA ILE A 49 -18.01 -1.00 -7.42
C ILE A 49 -18.66 0.30 -6.94
N ALA A 50 -19.89 0.59 -7.37
CA ALA A 50 -20.71 1.64 -6.80
C ALA A 50 -21.64 1.06 -5.73
N VAL A 51 -21.69 1.73 -4.59
CA VAL A 51 -22.63 1.47 -3.51
C VAL A 51 -23.52 2.70 -3.39
N SER A 52 -24.78 2.61 -3.82
CA SER A 52 -25.76 3.68 -3.75
C SER A 52 -26.79 3.43 -2.65
N GLY A 53 -27.58 4.46 -2.32
CA GLY A 53 -28.65 4.40 -1.34
C GLY A 53 -28.37 5.15 -0.06
N ALA A 54 -29.45 5.46 0.67
CA ALA A 54 -29.38 6.35 1.83
C ALA A 54 -28.54 5.81 2.99
N ASP A 55 -28.43 4.50 3.10
CA ASP A 55 -27.74 3.84 4.22
C ASP A 55 -26.26 3.49 3.87
N ARG A 56 -25.78 3.78 2.65
CA ARG A 56 -24.48 3.34 2.11
C ARG A 56 -23.27 3.62 3.02
N LEU A 57 -23.16 4.82 3.54
CA LEU A 57 -21.99 5.24 4.33
C LEU A 57 -22.00 4.64 5.73
N THR A 58 -23.16 4.62 6.40
CA THR A 58 -23.29 4.03 7.74
C THR A 58 -23.14 2.51 7.69
N TRP A 59 -23.74 1.89 6.68
CA TRP A 59 -23.63 0.46 6.44
C TRP A 59 -22.18 0.03 6.18
N LEU A 60 -21.47 0.67 5.22
CA LEU A 60 -20.10 0.28 4.92
C LEU A 60 -19.17 0.59 6.10
N THR A 61 -19.40 1.67 6.86
CA THR A 61 -18.66 1.92 8.11
C THR A 61 -18.79 0.76 9.09
N SER A 62 -19.93 0.07 9.17
CA SER A 62 -20.10 -1.07 10.08
C SER A 62 -19.36 -2.34 9.64
N LEU A 63 -19.13 -2.49 8.35
CA LEU A 63 -18.44 -3.65 7.76
C LEU A 63 -16.91 -3.46 7.67
N ALA A 64 -16.48 -2.28 7.27
CA ALA A 64 -15.10 -1.98 6.96
C ALA A 64 -14.25 -1.63 8.18
N SER A 65 -12.94 -1.75 8.04
CA SER A 65 -11.95 -1.36 9.06
C SER A 65 -11.82 0.17 9.22
N GLN A 66 -12.35 0.97 8.28
CA GLN A 66 -12.26 2.43 8.26
C GLN A 66 -13.63 3.09 8.41
N ILE A 67 -13.67 4.37 8.78
CA ILE A 67 -14.89 5.19 8.84
C ILE A 67 -15.09 5.86 7.48
N VAL A 68 -16.27 5.64 6.89
CA VAL A 68 -16.73 6.37 5.69
C VAL A 68 -18.00 7.18 5.98
N THR A 69 -18.60 7.05 7.16
CA THR A 69 -19.73 7.90 7.58
C THR A 69 -19.29 9.37 7.61
N GLY A 70 -20.06 10.23 6.94
CA GLY A 70 -19.73 11.65 6.81
C GLY A 70 -18.67 11.96 5.76
N LEU A 71 -18.28 10.99 4.95
CA LEU A 71 -17.40 11.23 3.80
C LEU A 71 -18.08 12.24 2.86
N VAL A 72 -17.36 13.30 2.53
CA VAL A 72 -17.84 14.34 1.60
C VAL A 72 -17.17 14.18 0.25
N PRO A 73 -17.80 14.65 -0.84
CA PRO A 73 -17.20 14.60 -2.18
C PRO A 73 -15.78 15.17 -2.22
N GLY A 74 -14.88 14.49 -2.95
CA GLY A 74 -13.47 14.87 -3.08
C GLY A 74 -12.56 14.34 -1.96
N VAL A 75 -13.11 13.74 -0.90
CA VAL A 75 -12.29 13.11 0.15
C VAL A 75 -12.12 11.62 -0.12
N SER A 76 -10.87 11.19 -0.13
CA SER A 76 -10.49 9.79 -0.36
C SER A 76 -10.26 9.05 0.96
N ARG A 77 -10.62 7.76 0.97
CA ARG A 77 -10.33 6.83 2.07
C ARG A 77 -9.80 5.53 1.49
N GLU A 78 -9.03 4.82 2.28
CA GLU A 78 -8.64 3.42 2.03
C GLU A 78 -9.30 2.56 3.11
N LEU A 79 -9.81 1.40 2.75
CA LEU A 79 -10.50 0.52 3.69
C LEU A 79 -10.24 -0.96 3.38
N LEU A 80 -10.43 -1.78 4.40
CA LEU A 80 -10.36 -3.24 4.30
C LEU A 80 -11.65 -3.85 4.81
N ILE A 81 -12.01 -4.99 4.24
CA ILE A 81 -12.92 -5.95 4.84
C ILE A 81 -12.08 -7.07 5.42
N LEU A 82 -12.32 -7.38 6.68
CA LEU A 82 -11.57 -8.40 7.41
C LEU A 82 -12.43 -9.61 7.72
N SER A 83 -11.79 -10.79 7.84
CA SER A 83 -12.44 -11.98 8.42
C SER A 83 -12.70 -11.81 9.93
N PRO A 84 -13.48 -12.68 10.59
CA PRO A 84 -13.63 -12.67 12.05
C PRO A 84 -12.29 -12.78 12.79
N GLU A 85 -11.30 -13.45 12.18
CA GLU A 85 -9.95 -13.62 12.72
C GLU A 85 -9.05 -12.40 12.43
N GLY A 86 -9.54 -11.36 11.75
CA GLY A 86 -8.82 -10.13 11.42
C GLY A 86 -7.90 -10.25 10.20
N ARG A 87 -8.12 -11.24 9.34
CA ARG A 87 -7.37 -11.43 8.09
C ARG A 87 -7.97 -10.53 7.01
N VAL A 88 -7.12 -10.04 6.12
CA VAL A 88 -7.55 -9.21 4.99
C VAL A 88 -8.27 -10.08 3.97
N GLU A 89 -9.56 -9.79 3.73
CA GLU A 89 -10.37 -10.45 2.70
C GLU A 89 -10.49 -9.58 1.45
N HIS A 90 -10.78 -8.27 1.62
CA HIS A 90 -10.93 -7.33 0.51
C HIS A 90 -10.26 -6.00 0.85
N TRP A 91 -9.86 -5.30 -0.20
CA TRP A 91 -9.30 -3.95 -0.16
C TRP A 91 -10.08 -3.02 -1.09
N ALA A 92 -10.25 -1.77 -0.69
CA ALA A 92 -10.78 -0.74 -1.59
C ALA A 92 -10.22 0.65 -1.30
N GLY A 93 -10.02 1.42 -2.37
CA GLY A 93 -9.96 2.88 -2.34
C GLY A 93 -11.38 3.45 -2.47
N ALA A 94 -11.84 4.27 -1.52
CA ALA A 94 -13.21 4.74 -1.43
C ALA A 94 -13.31 6.25 -1.64
N SER A 95 -14.27 6.69 -2.48
CA SER A 95 -14.63 8.10 -2.71
C SER A 95 -16.14 8.20 -2.88
N ASP A 96 -16.78 9.16 -2.21
CA ASP A 96 -18.23 9.42 -2.33
C ASP A 96 -18.47 10.68 -3.16
N ASP A 97 -19.44 10.63 -4.08
CA ASP A 97 -19.81 11.79 -4.92
C ASP A 97 -21.08 12.50 -4.43
N GLY A 98 -21.65 12.04 -3.30
CA GLY A 98 -22.91 12.52 -2.73
C GLY A 98 -24.10 11.60 -3.07
N GLU A 99 -24.06 10.86 -4.16
CA GLU A 99 -25.10 9.93 -4.61
C GLU A 99 -24.70 8.48 -4.39
N ALA A 100 -23.45 8.14 -4.71
CA ALA A 100 -22.87 6.81 -4.56
C ALA A 100 -21.47 6.85 -3.94
N LEU A 101 -21.14 5.82 -3.18
CA LEU A 101 -19.79 5.55 -2.73
C LEU A 101 -19.12 4.62 -3.74
N HIS A 102 -18.07 5.10 -4.36
CA HIS A 102 -17.30 4.39 -5.36
C HIS A 102 -16.11 3.69 -4.70
N LEU A 103 -15.95 2.40 -4.96
CA LEU A 103 -14.89 1.55 -4.44
C LEU A 103 -14.00 1.10 -5.59
N ILE A 104 -12.77 1.64 -5.68
CA ILE A 104 -11.73 1.07 -6.55
C ILE A 104 -11.25 -0.22 -5.90
N VAL A 105 -11.25 -1.31 -6.66
CA VAL A 105 -10.90 -2.65 -6.19
C VAL A 105 -9.96 -3.33 -7.20
N GLU A 106 -9.24 -4.35 -6.76
CA GLU A 106 -8.54 -5.25 -7.68
C GLU A 106 -9.55 -5.97 -8.58
N ARG A 107 -9.32 -5.99 -9.89
CA ARG A 107 -10.24 -6.65 -10.84
C ARG A 107 -10.39 -8.14 -10.55
N SER A 108 -9.33 -8.78 -10.08
CA SER A 108 -9.36 -10.19 -9.67
C SER A 108 -10.28 -10.45 -8.47
N ASP A 109 -10.51 -9.43 -7.63
CA ASP A 109 -11.36 -9.51 -6.43
C ASP A 109 -12.79 -9.00 -6.66
N LEU A 110 -13.06 -8.35 -7.79
CA LEU A 110 -14.31 -7.66 -8.09
C LEU A 110 -15.56 -8.50 -7.79
N SER A 111 -15.63 -9.70 -8.35
CA SER A 111 -16.81 -10.57 -8.21
C SER A 111 -17.00 -11.08 -6.79
N GLY A 112 -15.90 -11.42 -6.10
CA GLY A 112 -15.90 -11.87 -4.71
C GLY A 112 -16.35 -10.76 -3.77
N PHE A 113 -15.81 -9.56 -3.95
CA PHE A 113 -16.15 -8.42 -3.10
C PHE A 113 -17.59 -7.94 -3.36
N ALA A 114 -18.01 -7.84 -4.61
CA ALA A 114 -19.40 -7.47 -4.94
C ALA A 114 -20.41 -8.47 -4.34
N ALA A 115 -20.14 -9.77 -4.44
CA ALA A 115 -20.97 -10.82 -3.84
C ALA A 115 -21.00 -10.73 -2.30
N PHE A 116 -19.87 -10.47 -1.66
CA PHE A 116 -19.81 -10.23 -0.22
C PHE A 116 -20.68 -9.05 0.18
N LEU A 117 -20.49 -7.90 -0.46
CA LEU A 117 -21.28 -6.70 -0.18
C LEU A 117 -22.79 -6.94 -0.38
N ASP A 118 -23.16 -7.62 -1.48
CA ASP A 118 -24.56 -7.95 -1.75
C ASP A 118 -25.17 -8.85 -0.66
N SER A 119 -24.42 -9.82 -0.17
CA SER A 119 -24.86 -10.72 0.92
C SER A 119 -25.09 -10.02 2.25
N MET A 120 -24.42 -8.88 2.47
CA MET A 120 -24.46 -8.13 3.74
C MET A 120 -25.49 -6.99 3.77
N ARG A 121 -26.28 -6.82 2.71
CA ARG A 121 -27.26 -5.71 2.62
C ARG A 121 -28.45 -5.88 3.57
N PHE A 122 -28.92 -7.11 3.77
CA PHE A 122 -30.14 -7.42 4.52
C PHE A 122 -31.33 -6.53 4.09
N ALA A 123 -31.94 -5.81 5.05
CA ALA A 123 -33.07 -4.90 4.81
C ALA A 123 -32.66 -3.44 4.64
N LEU A 124 -31.36 -3.15 4.47
CA LEU A 124 -30.85 -1.79 4.32
C LEU A 124 -31.08 -1.22 2.92
N ARG A 125 -31.23 0.09 2.83
CA ARG A 125 -31.48 0.81 1.57
C ARG A 125 -30.15 1.07 0.86
N VAL A 126 -29.55 0.00 0.37
CA VAL A 126 -28.30 0.01 -0.40
C VAL A 126 -28.44 -0.83 -1.66
N SER A 127 -27.73 -0.43 -2.72
CA SER A 127 -27.57 -1.18 -3.95
C SER A 127 -26.10 -1.25 -4.29
N VAL A 128 -25.65 -2.41 -4.77
CA VAL A 128 -24.27 -2.69 -5.15
C VAL A 128 -24.24 -3.02 -6.63
N ALA A 129 -23.40 -2.33 -7.40
CA ALA A 129 -23.28 -2.56 -8.84
C ALA A 129 -21.84 -2.34 -9.31
N GLU A 130 -21.38 -3.08 -10.31
CA GLU A 130 -20.16 -2.79 -11.04
C GLU A 130 -20.34 -1.55 -11.92
N CYS A 131 -19.32 -0.67 -11.97
CA CYS A 131 -19.32 0.52 -12.83
C CYS A 131 -18.63 0.23 -14.16
N ASP A 132 -19.23 0.68 -15.25
CA ASP A 132 -18.60 0.64 -16.57
C ASP A 132 -17.66 1.83 -16.78
N VAL A 133 -16.51 1.77 -16.12
CA VAL A 133 -15.47 2.80 -16.15
C VAL A 133 -14.12 2.23 -16.55
N ALA A 134 -13.26 3.09 -17.07
CA ALA A 134 -11.83 2.85 -17.18
C ALA A 134 -11.12 3.53 -16.00
N VAL A 135 -10.10 2.88 -15.46
CA VAL A 135 -9.26 3.45 -14.39
C VAL A 135 -7.90 3.82 -14.98
N PHE A 136 -7.44 5.02 -14.65
CA PHE A 136 -6.09 5.49 -14.94
C PHE A 136 -5.39 5.85 -13.63
N SER A 137 -4.06 5.82 -13.62
CA SER A 137 -3.29 6.34 -12.49
C SER A 137 -2.22 7.32 -12.95
N SER A 138 -1.92 8.30 -12.09
CA SER A 138 -0.86 9.28 -12.26
C SER A 138 -0.28 9.66 -10.88
N VAL A 139 0.79 10.45 -10.87
CA VAL A 139 1.36 11.02 -9.64
C VAL A 139 1.00 12.50 -9.57
N ARG A 140 0.56 12.97 -8.40
CA ARG A 140 0.30 14.38 -8.14
C ARG A 140 1.63 15.13 -8.01
N ALA A 141 2.02 15.82 -9.08
CA ALA A 141 3.22 16.65 -9.11
C ALA A 141 3.08 17.76 -10.16
N GLY A 142 3.67 18.92 -9.89
CA GLY A 142 3.62 20.08 -10.78
C GLY A 142 2.18 20.48 -11.13
N ALA A 143 1.88 20.56 -12.42
CA ALA A 143 0.54 20.91 -12.93
C ALA A 143 -0.45 19.73 -12.94
N ASN A 144 -0.02 18.52 -12.61
CA ASN A 144 -0.90 17.37 -12.55
C ASN A 144 -1.59 17.30 -11.17
N THR A 145 -2.72 17.98 -11.05
CA THR A 145 -3.54 18.05 -9.84
C THR A 145 -4.93 17.43 -10.09
N PRO A 146 -5.67 17.04 -9.04
CA PRO A 146 -7.04 16.52 -9.20
C PRO A 146 -7.94 17.48 -10.01
N GLU A 147 -7.82 18.78 -9.79
CA GLU A 147 -8.64 19.81 -10.47
C GLU A 147 -8.30 19.89 -11.97
N ALA A 148 -7.00 19.82 -12.31
CA ALA A 148 -6.57 19.82 -13.71
C ALA A 148 -7.07 18.59 -14.46
N VAL A 149 -7.05 17.42 -13.81
CA VAL A 149 -7.54 16.18 -14.40
C VAL A 149 -9.07 16.18 -14.47
N ALA A 150 -9.77 16.76 -13.49
CA ALA A 150 -11.22 16.85 -13.47
C ALA A 150 -11.80 17.67 -14.65
N ALA A 151 -11.01 18.54 -15.25
CA ALA A 151 -11.41 19.31 -16.43
C ALA A 151 -11.36 18.51 -17.75
N LEU A 152 -10.81 17.29 -17.75
CA LEU A 152 -10.64 16.49 -18.96
C LEU A 152 -11.93 15.73 -19.36
N PRO A 153 -12.13 15.44 -20.66
CA PRO A 153 -13.31 14.75 -21.16
C PRO A 153 -13.54 13.40 -20.48
N GLY A 154 -14.77 13.13 -20.10
CA GLY A 154 -15.17 11.83 -19.54
C GLY A 154 -14.66 11.52 -18.13
N HIS A 155 -13.90 12.42 -17.50
CA HIS A 155 -13.52 12.27 -16.09
C HIS A 155 -14.79 12.26 -15.20
N LEU A 156 -14.81 11.33 -14.24
CA LEU A 156 -15.93 11.17 -13.31
C LEU A 156 -15.51 11.63 -11.90
N TRP A 157 -14.45 11.04 -11.37
CA TRP A 157 -13.89 11.37 -10.07
C TRP A 157 -12.44 10.88 -9.96
N THR A 158 -11.71 11.42 -8.98
CA THR A 158 -10.34 11.01 -8.64
C THR A 158 -10.29 10.52 -7.19
N TRP A 159 -9.64 9.39 -6.97
CA TRP A 159 -9.23 8.93 -5.66
C TRP A 159 -7.75 9.27 -5.45
N GLU A 160 -7.47 10.06 -4.44
CA GLU A 160 -6.11 10.36 -4.00
C GLU A 160 -5.70 9.33 -2.95
N ASP A 161 -4.61 8.60 -3.21
CA ASP A 161 -4.15 7.55 -2.30
C ASP A 161 -3.68 8.16 -0.97
N PRO A 162 -4.32 7.81 0.18
CA PRO A 162 -3.92 8.33 1.47
C PRO A 162 -2.64 7.66 2.02
N TRP A 163 -2.09 6.67 1.34
CA TRP A 163 -0.96 5.85 1.78
C TRP A 163 0.25 6.63 2.32
N PRO A 164 0.70 7.75 1.70
CA PRO A 164 1.85 8.50 2.21
C PRO A 164 1.66 9.05 3.63
N GLY A 165 0.42 9.27 4.03
CA GLY A 165 0.05 9.85 5.32
C GLY A 165 -0.32 8.82 6.39
N VAL A 166 -0.70 9.35 7.55
CA VAL A 166 -1.44 8.61 8.57
C VAL A 166 -2.80 9.29 8.69
N VAL A 167 -3.86 8.57 8.32
CA VAL A 167 -5.22 9.12 8.36
C VAL A 167 -5.73 9.25 9.80
N GLU A 168 -6.79 9.99 9.99
CA GLU A 168 -7.46 10.09 11.29
C GLU A 168 -7.80 8.69 11.84
N GLY A 169 -7.42 8.44 13.08
CA GLY A 169 -7.58 7.13 13.73
C GLY A 169 -6.60 6.06 13.28
N GLY A 170 -5.73 6.35 12.32
CA GLY A 170 -4.68 5.45 11.86
C GLY A 170 -3.49 5.34 12.82
N ALA A 171 -2.59 4.39 12.56
CA ALA A 171 -1.39 4.17 13.37
C ALA A 171 -0.19 3.84 12.48
N ALA A 172 0.91 4.56 12.65
CA ALA A 172 2.13 4.35 11.87
C ALA A 172 3.10 3.39 12.58
N TYR A 173 3.73 2.53 11.80
CA TYR A 173 4.95 1.83 12.20
C TYR A 173 6.19 2.64 11.86
N PHE A 174 6.23 3.25 10.69
CA PHE A 174 7.33 4.12 10.28
C PHE A 174 7.41 5.37 11.15
N GLN A 175 8.60 5.67 11.69
CA GLN A 175 8.86 6.79 12.60
C GLN A 175 9.88 7.80 12.02
N GLY A 176 10.27 7.66 10.76
CA GLY A 176 11.13 8.62 10.07
C GLY A 176 10.40 9.93 9.75
N GLU A 177 11.17 10.96 9.37
CA GLU A 177 10.63 12.29 9.07
C GLU A 177 9.69 12.28 7.87
N ARG A 178 10.02 11.54 6.80
CA ARG A 178 9.23 11.49 5.58
C ARG A 178 9.10 10.06 5.08
N HIS A 179 7.85 9.59 4.98
CA HIS A 179 7.55 8.28 4.41
C HIS A 179 7.92 8.25 2.92
N PRO A 180 8.54 7.16 2.40
CA PRO A 180 8.92 7.06 0.99
C PRO A 180 7.79 7.36 0.01
N GLY A 181 6.58 6.88 0.27
CA GLY A 181 5.40 7.15 -0.55
C GLY A 181 5.05 8.63 -0.73
N ALA A 182 5.56 9.53 0.12
CA ALA A 182 5.35 10.97 -0.04
C ALA A 182 6.13 11.59 -1.22
N ARG A 183 7.04 10.83 -1.84
CA ARG A 183 7.71 11.24 -3.09
C ARG A 183 6.80 11.07 -4.30
N THR A 184 5.89 10.11 -4.24
CA THR A 184 5.00 9.71 -5.35
C THR A 184 3.55 9.60 -4.89
N PRO A 185 2.89 10.72 -4.51
CA PRO A 185 1.48 10.71 -4.12
C PRO A 185 0.61 10.31 -5.32
N MET A 186 0.08 9.10 -5.28
CA MET A 186 -0.65 8.48 -6.38
C MET A 186 -2.09 8.99 -6.44
N MET A 187 -2.57 9.21 -7.67
CA MET A 187 -3.97 9.49 -7.98
C MET A 187 -4.50 8.41 -8.91
N PHE A 188 -5.76 8.05 -8.71
CA PHE A 188 -6.50 7.11 -9.56
C PHE A 188 -7.76 7.81 -10.08
N HIS A 189 -7.90 7.82 -11.40
CA HIS A 189 -8.95 8.55 -12.10
C HIS A 189 -9.95 7.55 -12.68
N ALA A 190 -11.20 7.64 -12.26
CA ALA A 190 -12.29 6.94 -12.91
C ALA A 190 -12.78 7.78 -14.08
N VAL A 191 -12.89 7.17 -15.24
CA VAL A 191 -13.25 7.80 -16.50
C VAL A 191 -14.34 6.96 -17.16
N SER A 192 -15.34 7.60 -17.76
CA SER A 192 -16.32 6.90 -18.58
C SER A 192 -15.61 6.02 -19.61
N ARG A 193 -15.96 4.73 -19.67
CA ARG A 193 -15.30 3.80 -20.61
C ARG A 193 -15.37 4.27 -22.05
N GLN A 194 -16.49 4.90 -22.44
CA GLN A 194 -16.69 5.43 -23.80
C GLN A 194 -15.76 6.59 -24.12
N ALA A 195 -15.37 7.39 -23.12
CA ALA A 195 -14.48 8.55 -23.28
C ALA A 195 -13.01 8.24 -22.93
N ALA A 196 -12.65 7.01 -22.61
CA ALA A 196 -11.32 6.66 -22.08
C ALA A 196 -10.18 7.05 -23.04
N ASP A 197 -10.34 6.86 -24.33
CA ASP A 197 -9.31 7.21 -25.33
C ASP A 197 -9.25 8.72 -25.58
N GLU A 198 -10.40 9.43 -25.52
CA GLU A 198 -10.45 10.90 -25.61
C GLU A 198 -9.82 11.54 -24.38
N PHE A 199 -10.12 11.03 -23.17
CA PHE A 199 -9.47 11.45 -21.92
C PHE A 199 -7.95 11.33 -22.00
N GLU A 200 -7.43 10.16 -22.41
CA GLU A 200 -6.00 9.93 -22.54
C GLU A 200 -5.37 10.88 -23.57
N ALA A 201 -6.00 11.07 -24.72
CA ALA A 201 -5.52 11.98 -25.76
C ALA A 201 -5.51 13.45 -25.28
N ALA A 202 -6.56 13.91 -24.59
CA ALA A 202 -6.66 15.26 -24.05
C ALA A 202 -5.58 15.48 -22.95
N TRP A 203 -5.38 14.49 -22.07
CA TRP A 203 -4.35 14.55 -21.04
C TRP A 203 -2.95 14.67 -21.65
N LEU A 204 -2.63 13.92 -22.70
CA LEU A 204 -1.36 13.98 -23.42
C LEU A 204 -1.16 15.32 -24.12
N ALA A 205 -2.22 15.90 -24.69
CA ALA A 205 -2.19 17.18 -25.43
C ALA A 205 -1.97 18.39 -24.50
N ASP A 206 -2.54 18.38 -23.30
CA ASP A 206 -2.44 19.46 -22.31
C ASP A 206 -0.98 19.73 -21.88
N GLY A 207 -0.15 18.67 -21.78
CA GLY A 207 1.28 18.79 -21.53
C GLY A 207 2.07 19.43 -22.68
N ALA A 208 1.55 19.43 -23.90
CA ALA A 208 2.20 20.07 -25.03
C ALA A 208 2.03 21.63 -24.97
N ALA A 209 0.93 22.10 -24.43
CA ALA A 209 0.68 23.55 -24.27
C ALA A 209 1.52 24.17 -23.14
N SER A 210 1.70 23.47 -22.00
CA SER A 210 2.54 23.96 -20.90
C SER A 210 4.03 23.94 -21.20
N GLY A 211 4.53 22.96 -21.96
CA GLY A 211 5.93 22.89 -22.40
C GLY A 211 6.34 24.03 -23.38
N ALA A 212 5.40 24.58 -24.13
CA ALA A 212 5.66 25.70 -25.05
C ALA A 212 5.78 27.06 -24.32
N ALA A 213 5.09 27.21 -23.17
CA ALA A 213 5.17 28.43 -22.37
C ALA A 213 6.49 28.57 -21.58
N GLU A 214 7.09 27.44 -21.15
CA GLU A 214 8.36 27.44 -20.41
C GLU A 214 9.60 27.62 -21.29
N ALA A 215 9.53 27.28 -22.60
CA ALA A 215 10.65 27.45 -23.54
C ALA A 215 11.00 28.91 -23.83
N HIS A 216 10.20 29.87 -23.37
CA HIS A 216 10.41 31.31 -23.55
C HIS A 216 11.01 32.03 -22.33
N ALA A 217 11.30 31.35 -21.24
CA ALA A 217 11.99 31.91 -20.09
C ALA A 217 13.50 31.74 -20.24
N ALA A 218 14.22 32.83 -20.50
CA ALA A 218 15.67 32.86 -20.72
C ALA A 218 16.45 32.40 -19.46
N PRO A 219 17.60 31.73 -19.60
CA PRO A 219 18.37 31.23 -18.47
C PRO A 219 19.08 32.37 -17.73
N SER A 220 18.76 32.49 -16.44
CA SER A 220 19.51 33.30 -15.49
C SER A 220 20.78 32.55 -15.08
N SER A 221 21.94 33.14 -15.32
CA SER A 221 23.26 32.65 -14.98
C SER A 221 23.53 32.76 -13.48
N ALA A 222 23.71 31.64 -12.79
CA ALA A 222 24.29 31.58 -11.46
C ALA A 222 25.37 30.47 -11.36
N PRO A 223 26.43 30.62 -10.52
CA PRO A 223 27.65 29.85 -10.61
C PRO A 223 27.59 28.45 -10.00
N SER A 224 28.37 27.58 -10.63
CA SER A 224 28.66 26.20 -10.25
C SER A 224 29.18 26.03 -8.81
N GLY A 225 28.52 25.15 -8.07
CA GLY A 225 29.00 24.64 -6.77
C GLY A 225 27.98 23.83 -6.02
N ALA A 226 28.21 22.54 -5.91
CA ALA A 226 27.48 21.50 -5.20
C ALA A 226 26.51 20.67 -6.05
N ARG A 227 26.93 19.45 -6.37
CA ARG A 227 26.09 18.44 -6.99
C ARG A 227 25.09 17.91 -5.95
N SER A 228 23.91 18.47 -5.91
CA SER A 228 22.73 17.84 -5.35
C SER A 228 22.13 17.00 -6.50
N SER A 229 22.12 15.69 -6.32
CA SER A 229 21.54 14.74 -7.26
C SER A 229 20.03 14.71 -7.11
N THR A 230 19.37 15.75 -7.59
CA THR A 230 17.92 15.73 -7.89
C THR A 230 17.76 16.33 -9.27
N PRO A 231 17.49 15.54 -10.30
CA PRO A 231 16.96 16.09 -11.51
C PRO A 231 15.54 16.58 -11.21
N SER A 232 15.37 17.87 -11.03
CA SER A 232 14.06 18.50 -11.17
C SER A 232 13.82 18.65 -12.67
N PRO A 233 12.96 17.89 -13.30
CA PRO A 233 12.56 18.14 -14.66
C PRO A 233 11.33 19.02 -14.66
N ALA A 234 11.50 20.30 -14.38
CA ALA A 234 10.58 21.31 -14.90
C ALA A 234 10.72 21.29 -16.42
N GLY A 235 9.65 20.94 -17.15
CA GLY A 235 9.60 21.02 -18.61
C GLY A 235 9.87 19.72 -19.36
N GLY A 236 8.94 18.77 -19.33
CA GLY A 236 8.95 17.58 -20.18
C GLY A 236 7.56 17.27 -20.73
N LYS A 237 7.51 16.78 -21.98
CA LYS A 237 6.26 16.38 -22.64
C LYS A 237 5.55 15.29 -21.85
N ARG A 238 4.21 15.36 -21.71
CA ARG A 238 3.39 14.28 -21.15
C ARG A 238 3.47 13.04 -22.04
N ARG A 239 3.46 11.87 -21.41
CA ARG A 239 3.57 10.58 -22.10
C ARG A 239 2.73 9.50 -21.43
N ARG A 240 2.52 8.41 -22.14
CA ARG A 240 2.03 7.16 -21.54
C ARG A 240 3.16 6.51 -20.75
N ALA A 241 2.79 5.83 -19.66
CA ALA A 241 3.67 4.89 -18.99
C ALA A 241 2.96 3.54 -18.83
N GLY A 242 3.75 2.48 -18.83
CA GLY A 242 3.24 1.13 -18.67
C GLY A 242 3.14 0.72 -17.20
N TYR A 243 2.60 -0.49 -16.99
CA TYR A 243 2.41 -1.07 -15.67
C TYR A 243 3.73 -1.22 -14.88
N LEU A 244 4.84 -1.55 -15.56
CA LEU A 244 6.15 -1.71 -14.90
C LEU A 244 6.63 -0.42 -14.23
N ALA A 245 6.38 0.74 -14.84
CA ALA A 245 6.72 2.02 -14.23
C ALA A 245 5.90 2.27 -12.96
N TRP A 246 4.60 1.99 -13.01
CA TRP A 246 3.74 2.11 -11.82
C TRP A 246 4.14 1.14 -10.71
N GLU A 247 4.46 -0.12 -11.06
CA GLU A 247 4.85 -1.14 -10.09
C GLU A 247 6.15 -0.76 -9.38
N ALA A 248 7.17 -0.28 -10.11
CA ALA A 248 8.41 0.20 -9.52
C ALA A 248 8.16 1.35 -8.52
N MET A 249 7.31 2.34 -8.90
CA MET A 249 6.93 3.44 -8.01
C MET A 249 6.17 2.95 -6.78
N ARG A 250 5.28 1.94 -6.93
CA ARG A 250 4.55 1.34 -5.82
C ARG A 250 5.47 0.67 -4.81
N LEU A 251 6.44 -0.12 -5.31
CA LEU A 251 7.42 -0.80 -4.44
C LEU A 251 8.29 0.21 -3.70
N ALA A 252 8.83 1.22 -4.41
CA ALA A 252 9.62 2.30 -3.82
C ALA A 252 8.82 3.12 -2.79
N ALA A 253 7.48 3.22 -2.95
CA ALA A 253 6.58 3.82 -1.98
C ALA A 253 6.23 2.89 -0.82
N TRP A 254 6.72 1.66 -0.79
CA TRP A 254 6.41 0.61 0.20
C TRP A 254 4.93 0.24 0.28
N LYS A 255 4.17 0.54 -0.77
CA LYS A 255 2.72 0.33 -0.76
C LYS A 255 2.35 -1.13 -1.01
N PRO A 256 1.68 -1.79 -0.05
CA PRO A 256 1.18 -3.14 -0.24
C PRO A 256 -0.01 -3.16 -1.20
N ARG A 257 -0.27 -4.33 -1.77
CA ARG A 257 -1.38 -4.62 -2.66
C ARG A 257 -2.05 -5.93 -2.28
N LEU A 258 -3.38 -5.98 -2.37
CA LEU A 258 -4.13 -7.20 -2.13
C LEU A 258 -3.73 -8.30 -3.12
N GLY A 259 -3.52 -9.52 -2.62
CA GLY A 259 -3.10 -10.65 -3.44
C GLY A 259 -1.62 -10.65 -3.83
N ARG A 260 -0.85 -9.63 -3.41
CA ARG A 260 0.61 -9.52 -3.59
C ARG A 260 1.34 -9.61 -2.25
N GLU A 261 1.27 -8.55 -1.45
CA GLU A 261 1.83 -8.52 -0.10
C GLU A 261 0.91 -9.18 0.93
N THR A 262 -0.25 -9.71 0.50
CA THR A 262 -1.19 -10.44 1.35
C THR A 262 -1.45 -11.85 0.84
N ASP A 263 -1.50 -12.78 1.76
CA ASP A 263 -2.00 -14.14 1.59
C ASP A 263 -3.28 -14.35 2.44
N ALA A 264 -3.85 -15.55 2.40
CA ALA A 264 -5.05 -15.89 3.16
C ALA A 264 -4.89 -15.77 4.70
N ARG A 265 -3.70 -15.49 5.21
CA ARG A 265 -3.41 -15.31 6.65
C ARG A 265 -3.01 -13.89 7.00
N ALA A 266 -2.83 -13.02 6.01
CA ALA A 266 -2.32 -11.67 6.21
C ALA A 266 -3.27 -10.84 7.08
N ILE A 267 -2.72 -10.10 8.03
CA ILE A 267 -3.42 -9.14 8.86
C ILE A 267 -2.86 -7.73 8.60
N PRO A 268 -3.67 -6.68 8.70
CA PRO A 268 -3.26 -5.30 8.37
C PRO A 268 -1.95 -4.84 9.04
N PRO A 269 -1.66 -5.20 10.32
CA PRO A 269 -0.41 -4.81 10.95
C PRO A 269 0.86 -5.40 10.33
N GLU A 270 0.78 -6.49 9.57
CA GLU A 270 1.94 -7.09 8.93
C GLU A 270 2.48 -6.26 7.76
N VAL A 271 1.60 -5.47 7.11
CA VAL A 271 1.87 -4.72 5.88
C VAL A 271 1.67 -3.21 6.04
N ASP A 272 1.70 -2.69 7.26
CA ASP A 272 1.53 -1.27 7.64
C ASP A 272 0.19 -0.63 7.22
N TRP A 273 -0.84 -1.41 6.89
CA TRP A 273 -2.16 -0.87 6.56
C TRP A 273 -2.90 -0.21 7.75
N LEU A 274 -2.31 -0.23 8.95
CA LEU A 274 -2.84 0.55 10.06
C LEU A 274 -2.79 2.06 9.80
N ARG A 275 -1.90 2.53 8.93
CA ARG A 275 -1.71 3.96 8.66
C ARG A 275 -2.87 4.61 7.89
N SER A 276 -3.44 3.90 6.92
CA SER A 276 -4.38 4.46 5.94
C SER A 276 -5.73 3.74 5.92
N ALA A 277 -5.73 2.43 6.17
CA ALA A 277 -6.90 1.58 5.93
C ALA A 277 -7.63 1.13 7.21
N VAL A 278 -7.08 1.37 8.40
CA VAL A 278 -7.68 0.95 9.68
C VAL A 278 -7.84 2.13 10.62
N HIS A 279 -9.07 2.29 11.16
CA HIS A 279 -9.33 3.24 12.22
C HIS A 279 -9.28 2.52 13.58
N THR A 280 -8.27 2.77 14.39
CA THR A 280 -7.94 2.01 15.60
C THR A 280 -8.91 2.23 16.77
N THR A 281 -9.70 3.31 16.75
CA THR A 281 -10.61 3.70 17.83
C THR A 281 -12.08 3.77 17.40
N LYS A 282 -12.44 3.36 16.17
CA LYS A 282 -13.85 3.31 15.75
C LYS A 282 -14.64 2.22 16.50
N GLY A 283 -15.98 2.25 16.39
CA GLY A 283 -16.87 1.21 16.88
C GLY A 283 -16.60 -0.17 16.27
N CYS A 284 -17.33 -1.18 16.73
CA CYS A 284 -17.12 -2.57 16.35
C CYS A 284 -17.17 -2.79 14.83
N TYR A 285 -16.24 -3.58 14.33
CA TYR A 285 -16.21 -4.14 12.98
C TYR A 285 -15.60 -5.54 13.03
N ARG A 286 -15.84 -6.32 11.99
CA ARG A 286 -15.39 -7.72 11.89
C ARG A 286 -13.85 -7.78 11.96
N GLY A 287 -13.31 -8.64 12.84
CA GLY A 287 -11.86 -8.84 13.01
C GLY A 287 -11.14 -7.83 13.90
N GLN A 288 -11.83 -6.82 14.46
CA GLN A 288 -11.25 -5.77 15.31
C GLN A 288 -10.45 -6.31 16.50
N GLU A 289 -10.87 -7.41 17.12
CA GLU A 289 -10.19 -7.96 18.31
C GLU A 289 -8.76 -8.38 18.01
N THR A 290 -8.51 -8.99 16.85
CA THR A 290 -7.15 -9.37 16.41
C THR A 290 -6.28 -8.14 16.22
N ILE A 291 -6.82 -7.10 15.60
CA ILE A 291 -6.10 -5.82 15.39
C ILE A 291 -5.75 -5.19 16.75
N ALA A 292 -6.71 -5.07 17.66
CA ALA A 292 -6.50 -4.54 19.01
C ALA A 292 -5.47 -5.35 19.80
N ARG A 293 -5.53 -6.69 19.69
CA ARG A 293 -4.55 -7.58 20.32
C ARG A 293 -3.13 -7.33 19.79
N VAL A 294 -2.96 -7.24 18.48
CA VAL A 294 -1.65 -7.00 17.85
C VAL A 294 -1.11 -5.63 18.23
N ILE A 295 -1.93 -4.58 18.21
CA ILE A 295 -1.54 -3.24 18.65
C ILE A 295 -1.08 -3.24 20.11
N ASN A 296 -1.84 -3.86 21.01
CA ASN A 296 -1.55 -3.91 22.45
C ASN A 296 -0.32 -4.75 22.77
N LEU A 297 -0.09 -5.86 22.07
CA LEU A 297 1.08 -6.70 22.23
C LEU A 297 2.29 -6.16 21.45
N GLY A 298 2.04 -5.34 20.39
CA GLY A 298 3.06 -4.77 19.51
C GLY A 298 3.82 -5.83 18.71
N ARG A 299 3.18 -6.92 18.27
CA ARG A 299 3.92 -8.05 17.68
C ARG A 299 3.13 -8.78 16.61
N PRO A 300 3.03 -8.24 15.38
CA PRO A 300 2.55 -9.03 14.25
C PRO A 300 3.50 -10.23 14.03
N PRO A 301 3.00 -11.40 13.61
CA PRO A 301 3.83 -12.60 13.44
C PRO A 301 4.84 -12.47 12.31
N ARG A 302 4.49 -11.75 11.26
CA ARG A 302 5.33 -11.44 10.10
C ARG A 302 5.44 -9.93 9.94
N ARG A 303 6.31 -9.49 9.06
CA ARG A 303 6.45 -8.09 8.71
C ARG A 303 6.81 -7.90 7.24
N LEU A 304 6.23 -6.91 6.63
CA LEU A 304 6.64 -6.41 5.33
C LEU A 304 7.98 -5.70 5.49
N THR A 305 8.90 -5.96 4.57
CA THR A 305 10.21 -5.31 4.48
C THR A 305 10.50 -4.95 3.04
N TYR A 306 11.19 -3.84 2.84
CA TYR A 306 11.73 -3.45 1.56
C TYR A 306 13.12 -4.05 1.38
N LEU A 307 13.44 -4.48 0.17
CA LEU A 307 14.72 -5.09 -0.17
C LEU A 307 15.38 -4.33 -1.30
N GLN A 308 16.63 -3.98 -1.09
CA GLN A 308 17.55 -3.61 -2.17
C GLN A 308 18.30 -4.85 -2.62
N LEU A 309 18.17 -5.19 -3.90
CA LEU A 309 18.74 -6.38 -4.50
C LEU A 309 20.08 -6.05 -5.17
N ASP A 310 21.02 -7.01 -5.15
CA ASP A 310 22.24 -6.88 -5.94
C ASP A 310 21.93 -6.97 -7.45
N GLY A 311 22.19 -5.89 -8.16
CA GLY A 311 21.95 -5.79 -9.61
C GLY A 311 22.98 -6.49 -10.51
N SER A 312 24.01 -7.12 -9.94
CA SER A 312 25.14 -7.65 -10.71
C SER A 312 24.75 -8.79 -11.67
N ARG A 313 23.71 -9.55 -11.34
CA ARG A 313 23.22 -10.69 -12.14
C ARG A 313 22.15 -10.32 -13.17
N GLY A 314 21.52 -9.18 -13.01
CA GLY A 314 20.46 -8.72 -13.89
C GLY A 314 19.10 -9.39 -13.71
N ASP A 315 18.98 -10.44 -12.91
CA ASP A 315 17.72 -11.15 -12.66
C ASP A 315 16.94 -10.56 -11.49
N LEU A 316 15.61 -10.64 -11.55
CA LEU A 316 14.72 -10.30 -10.44
C LEU A 316 14.11 -11.59 -9.87
N PRO A 317 14.11 -11.80 -8.54
CA PRO A 317 13.43 -12.93 -7.96
C PRO A 317 11.92 -12.83 -8.19
N ALA A 318 11.32 -13.93 -8.64
CA ALA A 318 9.87 -13.99 -8.89
C ALA A 318 9.06 -13.89 -7.58
N PRO A 319 7.82 -13.36 -7.62
CA PRO A 319 6.90 -13.47 -6.49
C PRO A 319 6.75 -14.92 -6.02
N GLY A 320 6.76 -15.16 -4.70
CA GLY A 320 6.71 -16.49 -4.11
C GLY A 320 8.09 -17.13 -3.88
N THR A 321 9.18 -16.58 -4.43
CA THR A 321 10.54 -17.07 -4.18
C THR A 321 10.83 -17.10 -2.67
N PRO A 322 11.24 -18.26 -2.11
CA PRO A 322 11.50 -18.39 -0.68
C PRO A 322 12.76 -17.64 -0.26
N ILE A 323 12.69 -16.98 0.87
CA ILE A 323 13.85 -16.36 1.54
C ILE A 323 14.29 -17.27 2.66
N THR A 324 15.58 -17.67 2.64
CA THR A 324 16.14 -18.60 3.64
C THR A 324 17.28 -17.96 4.42
N VAL A 325 17.37 -18.33 5.69
CA VAL A 325 18.50 -17.98 6.58
C VAL A 325 18.92 -19.23 7.32
N GLY A 326 20.19 -19.63 7.18
CA GLY A 326 20.71 -20.85 7.81
C GLY A 326 19.95 -22.12 7.39
N GLY A 327 19.49 -22.18 6.14
CA GLY A 327 18.74 -23.34 5.60
C GLY A 327 17.26 -23.39 6.02
N ARG A 328 16.78 -22.42 6.80
CA ARG A 328 15.36 -22.31 7.21
C ARG A 328 14.68 -21.21 6.43
N GLN A 329 13.51 -21.50 5.85
CA GLN A 329 12.68 -20.48 5.23
C GLN A 329 12.18 -19.49 6.29
N VAL A 330 12.42 -18.19 6.07
CA VAL A 330 12.03 -17.10 6.94
C VAL A 330 11.02 -16.14 6.30
N GLY A 331 10.77 -16.27 5.01
CA GLY A 331 9.82 -15.43 4.29
C GLY A 331 9.73 -15.77 2.82
N VAL A 332 9.10 -14.87 2.07
CA VAL A 332 8.95 -14.96 0.62
C VAL A 332 9.04 -13.57 0.00
N ILE A 333 9.56 -13.49 -1.22
CA ILE A 333 9.41 -12.31 -2.09
C ILE A 333 7.93 -12.18 -2.45
N THR A 334 7.37 -10.99 -2.32
CA THR A 334 5.98 -10.72 -2.70
C THR A 334 5.88 -9.99 -4.02
N SER A 335 6.79 -9.06 -4.26
CA SER A 335 6.89 -8.29 -5.52
C SER A 335 8.34 -7.90 -5.77
N SER A 336 8.72 -7.75 -7.03
CA SER A 336 10.04 -7.23 -7.44
C SER A 336 9.90 -6.34 -8.67
N ALA A 337 10.76 -5.34 -8.79
CA ALA A 337 10.78 -4.40 -9.92
C ALA A 337 12.18 -3.82 -10.14
N ARG A 338 12.38 -3.24 -11.33
CA ARG A 338 13.56 -2.41 -11.63
C ARG A 338 13.18 -0.94 -11.44
N HIS A 339 13.71 -0.33 -10.39
CA HIS A 339 13.54 1.10 -10.18
C HIS A 339 14.62 1.87 -10.95
N ALA A 340 14.22 3.00 -11.57
CA ALA A 340 15.12 3.76 -12.46
C ALA A 340 16.37 4.29 -11.74
N ASP A 341 16.23 4.72 -10.48
CA ASP A 341 17.33 5.30 -9.69
C ASP A 341 17.90 4.31 -8.65
N GLU A 342 17.05 3.44 -8.06
CA GLU A 342 17.45 2.53 -6.98
C GLU A 342 17.91 1.15 -7.51
N GLY A 343 17.74 0.90 -8.82
CA GLY A 343 18.04 -0.40 -9.40
C GLY A 343 17.00 -1.48 -9.06
N PRO A 344 17.39 -2.76 -8.92
CA PRO A 344 16.47 -3.83 -8.61
C PRO A 344 16.04 -3.76 -7.13
N ILE A 345 14.73 -3.73 -6.93
CA ILE A 345 14.08 -3.63 -5.62
C ILE A 345 13.01 -4.71 -5.45
N ALA A 346 12.68 -5.03 -4.20
CA ALA A 346 11.59 -5.97 -3.91
C ALA A 346 10.86 -5.61 -2.61
N LEU A 347 9.63 -6.12 -2.47
CA LEU A 347 8.94 -6.25 -1.20
C LEU A 347 8.95 -7.72 -0.79
N ALA A 348 9.05 -7.97 0.51
CA ALA A 348 9.06 -9.30 1.06
C ALA A 348 8.28 -9.39 2.37
N LEU A 349 7.55 -10.47 2.56
CA LEU A 349 6.87 -10.78 3.81
C LEU A 349 7.68 -11.81 4.57
N ILE A 350 8.31 -11.39 5.66
CA ILE A 350 9.25 -12.22 6.44
C ILE A 350 8.80 -12.42 7.88
N ALA A 351 9.33 -13.45 8.52
CA ALA A 351 9.15 -13.66 9.96
C ALA A 351 9.64 -12.43 10.73
N ARG A 352 8.80 -11.88 11.61
CA ARG A 352 9.08 -10.62 12.32
C ARG A 352 10.43 -10.61 13.05
N ALA A 353 10.82 -11.76 13.63
CA ALA A 353 12.02 -11.86 14.45
C ALA A 353 13.35 -11.86 13.68
N VAL A 354 13.34 -11.85 12.34
CA VAL A 354 14.56 -11.79 11.53
C VAL A 354 15.25 -10.42 11.78
N PRO A 355 16.52 -10.42 12.22
CA PRO A 355 17.24 -9.17 12.48
C PRO A 355 17.37 -8.31 11.22
N VAL A 356 17.31 -6.98 11.37
CA VAL A 356 17.45 -6.03 10.25
C VAL A 356 18.83 -6.13 9.58
N SER A 357 19.85 -6.46 10.34
CA SER A 357 21.22 -6.65 9.82
C SER A 357 21.41 -7.91 8.98
N THR A 358 20.39 -8.76 8.86
CA THR A 358 20.47 -9.97 8.03
C THR A 358 20.48 -9.59 6.56
N VAL A 359 21.55 -9.94 5.86
CA VAL A 359 21.61 -9.90 4.39
C VAL A 359 21.12 -11.25 3.90
N PHE A 360 20.17 -11.23 2.99
CA PHE A 360 19.60 -12.44 2.39
C PHE A 360 20.39 -12.87 1.17
N ASP A 361 20.41 -14.16 0.91
CA ASP A 361 20.71 -14.76 -0.38
C ASP A 361 19.42 -15.36 -0.93
N ILE A 362 18.94 -14.82 -2.07
CA ILE A 362 17.69 -15.20 -2.71
C ILE A 362 18.04 -15.73 -4.10
N ASP A 363 18.17 -17.06 -4.23
CA ASP A 363 18.60 -17.74 -5.45
C ASP A 363 19.92 -17.18 -6.03
N GLY A 364 20.85 -16.81 -5.13
CA GLY A 364 22.16 -16.24 -5.47
C GLY A 364 22.14 -14.74 -5.72
N VAL A 365 21.03 -14.05 -5.44
CA VAL A 365 20.93 -12.58 -5.43
C VAL A 365 21.02 -12.11 -3.97
N ALA A 366 22.05 -11.32 -3.67
CA ALA A 366 22.16 -10.72 -2.33
C ALA A 366 21.11 -9.61 -2.16
N ALA A 367 20.50 -9.56 -0.98
CA ALA A 367 19.49 -8.55 -0.67
C ALA A 367 19.69 -7.94 0.72
N ALA A 368 19.81 -6.61 0.77
CA ALA A 368 19.79 -5.83 2.00
C ALA A 368 18.36 -5.39 2.31
N GLN A 369 17.98 -5.38 3.60
CA GLN A 369 16.62 -5.03 4.00
C GLN A 369 16.53 -3.64 4.63
N GLU A 370 15.38 -2.99 4.42
CA GLU A 370 14.95 -1.78 5.12
C GLU A 370 13.59 -2.04 5.78
N GLU A 371 13.42 -1.58 7.02
CA GLU A 371 12.21 -1.86 7.80
C GLU A 371 11.03 -1.00 7.35
N ILE A 372 9.95 -1.63 6.91
CA ILE A 372 8.62 -1.02 6.79
C ILE A 372 7.89 -1.19 8.12
N VAL A 373 7.74 -2.44 8.56
CA VAL A 373 7.21 -2.79 9.87
C VAL A 373 8.38 -3.23 10.75
N PRO A 374 8.65 -2.55 11.88
CA PRO A 374 9.86 -2.79 12.65
C PRO A 374 9.84 -4.13 13.41
N VAL A 375 11.04 -4.69 13.63
CA VAL A 375 11.23 -5.95 14.38
C VAL A 375 10.58 -5.91 15.76
N HIS A 376 10.62 -4.78 16.47
CA HIS A 376 9.94 -4.63 17.76
C HIS A 376 8.40 -4.65 17.62
N GLY A 377 7.85 -4.34 16.42
CA GLY A 377 6.44 -4.47 16.06
C GLY A 377 5.51 -3.49 16.78
N LYS A 378 6.01 -2.40 17.33
CA LYS A 378 5.19 -1.36 17.97
C LYS A 378 4.87 -0.24 16.99
N SER A 379 3.60 0.08 16.88
CA SER A 379 3.10 1.25 16.15
C SER A 379 3.04 2.49 17.05
N SER A 380 2.76 3.64 16.45
CA SER A 380 2.64 4.93 17.18
C SER A 380 1.58 4.92 18.30
N VAL A 381 0.60 4.02 18.22
CA VAL A 381 -0.48 3.88 19.24
C VAL A 381 -0.30 2.66 20.16
N SER A 382 0.77 1.88 19.99
CA SER A 382 1.03 0.72 20.84
C SER A 382 1.44 1.16 22.24
N PRO A 383 0.90 0.52 23.33
CA PRO A 383 1.28 0.85 24.70
C PRO A 383 2.79 0.68 24.93
N GLN A 384 3.40 1.61 25.66
CA GLN A 384 4.82 1.54 26.04
C GLN A 384 5.09 0.36 27.00
N THR A 385 4.16 0.12 27.92
CA THR A 385 4.19 -1.01 28.85
C THR A 385 3.11 -2.01 28.49
N ARG A 386 3.39 -3.31 28.67
CA ARG A 386 2.39 -4.36 28.41
C ARG A 386 1.18 -4.16 29.32
N PRO A 387 -0.08 -4.14 28.80
CA PRO A 387 -1.27 -4.09 29.63
C PRO A 387 -1.25 -5.23 30.67
N GLY A 388 -1.47 -4.89 31.96
CA GLY A 388 -1.43 -5.85 33.06
C GLY A 388 -0.02 -6.21 33.59
N ALA A 389 1.04 -5.56 33.13
CA ALA A 389 2.40 -5.78 33.66
C ALA A 389 2.50 -5.44 35.15
N ASP A 390 1.70 -4.49 35.64
CA ASP A 390 1.69 -4.11 37.05
C ASP A 390 0.97 -5.14 37.91
N LEU A 391 -0.08 -5.77 37.39
CA LEU A 391 -0.80 -6.86 38.09
C LEU A 391 0.10 -8.08 38.32
N SER A 392 0.98 -8.38 37.38
CA SER A 392 1.94 -9.48 37.52
C SER A 392 3.07 -9.15 38.49
N ARG A 393 3.45 -7.87 38.62
CA ARG A 393 4.43 -7.43 39.64
C ARG A 393 3.86 -7.48 41.06
N GLU A 394 2.61 -7.05 41.24
CA GLU A 394 1.92 -7.14 42.53
C GLU A 394 1.65 -8.59 42.97
N ALA A 395 1.29 -9.47 42.04
CA ALA A 395 1.11 -10.90 42.31
C ALA A 395 2.44 -11.58 42.71
N GLY A 396 3.55 -11.21 42.07
CA GLY A 396 4.89 -11.69 42.41
C GLY A 396 5.38 -11.18 43.78
N GLN A 397 5.01 -9.96 44.23
CA GLN A 397 5.34 -9.43 45.51
C GLN A 397 4.49 -10.02 46.66
N ARG A 398 3.25 -10.40 46.39
CA ARG A 398 2.37 -11.07 47.39
C ARG A 398 2.73 -12.54 47.60
N GLY A 399 3.40 -13.20 46.64
CA GLY A 399 3.86 -14.59 46.74
C GLY A 399 5.17 -14.79 47.52
N GLY A 400 5.89 -13.72 47.85
CA GLY A 400 7.20 -13.78 48.48
C GLY A 400 7.23 -13.67 50.04
N SER A 401 6.07 -13.58 50.71
CA SER A 401 5.99 -13.31 52.13
C SER A 401 5.21 -14.36 52.94
N THR A 402 5.39 -15.64 52.66
CA THR A 402 5.02 -16.71 53.59
C THR A 402 6.25 -17.55 53.87
N GLY A 403 7.13 -16.99 54.73
CA GLY A 403 8.15 -17.76 55.40
C GLY A 403 7.53 -18.75 56.35
N PHE A 404 7.60 -20.04 56.04
CA PHE A 404 7.34 -21.11 57.00
C PHE A 404 8.45 -21.08 58.04
N GLY A 405 8.13 -20.48 59.19
CA GLY A 405 8.95 -20.58 60.38
C GLY A 405 9.01 -22.02 60.82
N GLY A 406 10.24 -22.52 60.96
CA GLY A 406 10.49 -23.87 61.46
C GLY A 406 9.98 -24.08 62.85
N LEU A 407 9.26 -25.20 63.04
CA LEU A 407 9.08 -25.83 64.34
C LEU A 407 10.15 -26.91 64.50
N GLY A 408 11.14 -26.57 65.35
CA GLY A 408 12.20 -27.44 65.72
C GLY A 408 11.76 -28.67 66.49
N SER A 409 12.49 -29.72 66.25
CA SER A 409 12.48 -31.02 66.93
C SER A 409 12.69 -30.93 68.44
N ALA A 410 11.84 -31.60 69.17
CA ALA A 410 12.16 -32.09 70.53
C ALA A 410 11.33 -33.30 70.81
N LEU A 411 11.97 -34.48 70.84
CA LEU A 411 11.65 -35.67 71.61
C LEU A 411 12.76 -36.67 71.22
N GLY A 412 13.66 -36.91 72.02
CA GLY A 412 14.04 -37.48 73.28
C GLY A 412 13.78 -38.97 73.37
N SER A 413 14.88 -39.68 73.43
CA SER A 413 15.12 -41.10 73.81
C SER A 413 14.08 -41.70 74.78
N ARG A 414 13.53 -42.82 74.41
CA ARG A 414 13.64 -44.14 75.12
C ARG A 414 13.15 -45.29 74.22
#